data_7357de55995f0cf79ead83b1b5c95bac
#
_entry.id   7357de55995f0cf79ead83b1b5c95bac
#
_cell.length_a   1.000
_cell.length_b   1.000
_cell.length_c   1.000
_cell.angle_alpha   90.00
_cell.angle_beta   90.00
_cell.angle_gamma   90.00
#
_symmetry.space_group_name_H-M   'P 1'
#
loop_
_entity.id
_entity.type
_entity.pdbx_description
1 polymer ?
#
loop_
_entity_poly.entity_id
_entity_poly.type
_entity_poly.pdbx_seq_one_letter_code
_entity_poly.pdbx_strand_id
1 'polypeptide(L)'
;MIRLALVTALLAIPLAARAQALKTEDDKTLYAIGYITGERVGVLQLKPNEVKIVEQGFRDGASGTKSKVDVEQRQDAINKFAQARSSAAAEKEKNASKEFLAKAEKEKGAQKLPSGLIIRVTRPANGPSPKETDKVKVNYEGRLTNGTVFDSSYKRGQPAEFPLNGVIKCWTEGVQKMHVGEEAELVCPSDIAYGDRGHPPTIPGGATLVFKVELLGIVP
;
A
#
# COMPACT_ATOMS: atom_id res chain seq x y z
N MET A 1 27.27 70.03 -19.77
CA MET A 1 26.45 69.01 -20.45
C MET A 1 26.83 67.64 -19.89
N ILE A 2 26.06 67.17 -18.90
CA ILE A 2 26.29 65.89 -18.21
C ILE A 2 25.35 64.86 -18.83
N ARG A 3 25.90 63.82 -19.50
CA ARG A 3 25.12 62.72 -20.07
C ARG A 3 24.92 61.70 -18.99
N LEU A 4 23.67 61.58 -18.54
CA LEU A 4 23.22 60.54 -17.60
C LEU A 4 22.99 59.22 -18.38
N ALA A 5 23.82 58.22 -18.15
CA ALA A 5 23.66 56.88 -18.71
C ALA A 5 22.68 56.10 -17.83
N LEU A 6 21.48 55.79 -18.37
CA LEU A 6 20.52 54.90 -17.74
C LEU A 6 21.02 53.45 -17.92
N VAL A 7 21.43 52.81 -16.83
CA VAL A 7 21.71 51.37 -16.79
C VAL A 7 20.39 50.68 -16.48
N THR A 8 19.76 50.08 -17.48
CA THR A 8 18.60 49.18 -17.33
C THR A 8 19.10 47.82 -16.84
N ALA A 9 18.97 47.57 -15.54
CA ALA A 9 19.16 46.23 -14.97
C ALA A 9 18.01 45.33 -15.39
N LEU A 10 18.24 44.40 -16.33
CA LEU A 10 17.34 43.29 -16.61
C LEU A 10 17.33 42.34 -15.40
N LEU A 11 16.30 42.41 -14.58
CA LEU A 11 16.01 41.40 -13.58
C LEU A 11 15.63 40.12 -14.31
N ALA A 12 16.56 39.16 -14.38
CA ALA A 12 16.28 37.78 -14.78
C ALA A 12 15.41 37.11 -13.70
N ILE A 13 14.10 37.10 -13.91
CA ILE A 13 13.15 36.30 -13.09
C ILE A 13 13.51 34.85 -13.33
N PRO A 14 13.82 34.04 -12.29
CA PRO A 14 14.06 32.62 -12.47
C PRO A 14 12.78 32.00 -13.03
N LEU A 15 12.90 31.34 -14.17
CA LEU A 15 11.84 30.57 -14.79
C LEU A 15 11.54 29.41 -13.84
N ALA A 16 10.66 29.61 -12.86
CA ALA A 16 10.08 28.53 -12.09
C ALA A 16 9.48 27.56 -13.11
N ALA A 17 9.94 26.30 -13.09
CA ALA A 17 9.43 25.26 -13.97
C ALA A 17 7.90 25.19 -13.82
N ARG A 18 7.19 25.87 -14.71
CA ARG A 18 5.72 25.81 -14.77
C ARG A 18 5.36 24.38 -15.12
N ALA A 19 4.58 23.73 -14.26
CA ALA A 19 4.01 22.44 -14.57
C ALA A 19 3.33 22.52 -15.95
N GLN A 20 3.71 21.63 -16.87
CA GLN A 20 3.14 21.59 -18.22
C GLN A 20 1.65 21.23 -18.09
N ALA A 21 0.79 22.02 -18.69
CA ALA A 21 -0.65 21.74 -18.69
C ALA A 21 -0.94 20.51 -19.58
N LEU A 22 -1.65 19.54 -19.04
CA LEU A 22 -2.09 18.33 -19.76
C LEU A 22 -3.30 18.67 -20.63
N LYS A 23 -3.07 19.01 -21.90
CA LYS A 23 -4.09 19.53 -22.81
C LYS A 23 -4.72 18.44 -23.69
N THR A 24 -3.96 17.42 -24.04
CA THR A 24 -4.41 16.33 -24.91
C THR A 24 -4.58 15.02 -24.15
N GLU A 25 -5.26 14.04 -24.71
CA GLU A 25 -5.34 12.69 -24.14
C GLU A 25 -3.96 12.02 -24.11
N ASP A 26 -3.11 12.30 -25.10
CA ASP A 26 -1.73 11.82 -25.11
C ASP A 26 -0.91 12.42 -23.96
N ASP A 27 -1.06 13.72 -23.66
CA ASP A 27 -0.41 14.35 -22.51
C ASP A 27 -0.83 13.66 -21.19
N LYS A 28 -2.11 13.37 -21.04
CA LYS A 28 -2.64 12.66 -19.85
C LYS A 28 -2.11 11.23 -19.77
N THR A 29 -2.04 10.54 -20.89
CA THR A 29 -1.50 9.18 -20.98
C THR A 29 -0.01 9.16 -20.61
N LEU A 30 0.79 10.08 -21.15
CA LEU A 30 2.21 10.21 -20.84
C LEU A 30 2.42 10.56 -19.37
N TYR A 31 1.61 11.47 -18.82
CA TYR A 31 1.63 11.77 -17.39
C TYR A 31 1.33 10.54 -16.53
N ALA A 32 0.31 9.76 -16.92
CA ALA A 32 -0.06 8.55 -16.20
C ALA A 32 1.07 7.51 -16.18
N ILE A 33 1.81 7.34 -17.29
CA ILE A 33 3.00 6.47 -17.36
C ILE A 33 4.05 6.93 -16.35
N GLY A 34 4.34 8.23 -16.32
CA GLY A 34 5.28 8.82 -15.36
C GLY A 34 4.81 8.64 -13.92
N TYR A 35 3.52 8.87 -13.66
CA TYR A 35 2.91 8.72 -12.34
C TYR A 35 3.01 7.28 -11.82
N ILE A 36 2.63 6.29 -12.61
CA ILE A 36 2.74 4.85 -12.25
C ILE A 36 4.20 4.47 -11.97
N THR A 37 5.15 5.01 -12.74
CA THR A 37 6.57 4.80 -12.49
C THR A 37 7.01 5.40 -11.16
N GLY A 38 6.51 6.60 -10.84
CA GLY A 38 6.73 7.29 -9.57
C GLY A 38 6.16 6.50 -8.37
N GLU A 39 4.96 5.94 -8.49
CA GLU A 39 4.36 5.10 -7.43
C GLU A 39 5.24 3.89 -7.09
N ARG A 40 5.87 3.26 -8.08
CA ARG A 40 6.78 2.11 -7.88
C ARG A 40 8.01 2.47 -7.04
N VAL A 41 8.51 3.69 -7.14
CA VAL A 41 9.64 4.16 -6.32
C VAL A 41 9.18 4.85 -5.04
N GLY A 42 7.90 5.18 -4.92
CA GLY A 42 7.28 5.78 -3.73
C GLY A 42 7.44 4.95 -2.46
N VAL A 43 7.51 3.61 -2.61
CA VAL A 43 7.76 2.67 -1.50
C VAL A 43 9.09 2.93 -0.79
N LEU A 44 10.03 3.60 -1.45
CA LEU A 44 11.34 3.97 -0.89
C LEU A 44 11.26 5.20 0.03
N GLN A 45 10.10 5.86 0.13
CA GLN A 45 9.88 7.08 0.92
C GLN A 45 10.99 8.13 0.70
N LEU A 46 11.22 8.46 -0.56
CA LEU A 46 12.29 9.36 -0.98
C LEU A 46 12.05 10.77 -0.45
N LYS A 47 13.12 11.42 0.01
CA LYS A 47 13.10 12.84 0.36
C LYS A 47 13.06 13.70 -0.92
N PRO A 48 12.62 14.97 -0.86
CA PRO A 48 12.50 15.83 -2.04
C PRO A 48 13.78 15.96 -2.87
N ASN A 49 14.95 15.98 -2.22
CA ASN A 49 16.24 16.00 -2.91
C ASN A 49 16.59 14.66 -3.57
N GLU A 50 16.15 13.53 -2.99
CA GLU A 50 16.34 12.19 -3.56
C GLU A 50 15.43 11.97 -4.77
N VAL A 51 14.19 12.47 -4.73
CA VAL A 51 13.26 12.47 -5.88
C VAL A 51 13.91 13.14 -7.09
N LYS A 52 14.54 14.31 -6.92
CA LYS A 52 15.24 15.02 -8.02
C LYS A 52 16.35 14.17 -8.66
N ILE A 53 17.06 13.35 -7.88
CA ILE A 53 18.10 12.45 -8.40
C ILE A 53 17.46 11.34 -9.24
N VAL A 54 16.36 10.76 -8.76
CA VAL A 54 15.61 9.73 -9.51
C VAL A 54 15.02 10.31 -10.79
N GLU A 55 14.43 11.52 -10.73
CA GLU A 55 13.92 12.24 -11.91
C GLU A 55 15.01 12.46 -12.96
N GLN A 56 16.23 12.82 -12.52
CA GLN A 56 17.36 12.96 -13.43
C GLN A 56 17.71 11.64 -14.10
N GLY A 57 17.84 10.56 -13.32
CA GLY A 57 18.13 9.22 -13.86
C GLY A 57 17.07 8.74 -14.83
N PHE A 58 15.78 8.96 -14.50
CA PHE A 58 14.66 8.63 -15.38
C PHE A 58 14.76 9.40 -16.72
N ARG A 59 15.02 10.70 -16.65
CA ARG A 59 15.17 11.54 -17.84
C ARG A 59 16.33 11.09 -18.71
N ASP A 60 17.50 10.87 -18.10
CA ASP A 60 18.70 10.42 -18.82
C ASP A 60 18.43 9.08 -19.52
N GLY A 61 17.81 8.10 -18.82
CA GLY A 61 17.46 6.80 -19.38
C GLY A 61 16.41 6.87 -20.49
N ALA A 62 15.33 7.64 -20.29
CA ALA A 62 14.26 7.78 -21.26
C ALA A 62 14.69 8.49 -22.55
N SER A 63 15.71 9.38 -22.47
CA SER A 63 16.28 10.09 -23.64
C SER A 63 17.43 9.37 -24.31
N GLY A 64 17.83 8.19 -23.83
CA GLY A 64 19.01 7.46 -24.35
C GLY A 64 20.35 8.10 -24.01
N THR A 65 20.37 9.04 -23.06
CA THR A 65 21.62 9.67 -22.58
C THR A 65 22.43 8.64 -21.82
N LYS A 66 23.76 8.61 -22.06
CA LYS A 66 24.67 7.69 -21.36
C LYS A 66 24.59 7.89 -19.84
N SER A 67 24.42 6.79 -19.13
CA SER A 67 24.39 6.79 -17.66
C SER A 67 25.65 7.40 -17.06
N LYS A 68 25.48 8.20 -15.99
CA LYS A 68 26.58 8.81 -15.21
C LYS A 68 27.22 7.83 -14.22
N VAL A 69 26.63 6.65 -14.05
CA VAL A 69 27.12 5.60 -13.17
C VAL A 69 27.04 4.26 -13.89
N ASP A 70 27.85 3.30 -13.46
CA ASP A 70 27.74 1.91 -13.91
C ASP A 70 26.52 1.29 -13.20
N VAL A 71 25.43 1.13 -13.95
CA VAL A 71 24.13 0.65 -13.41
C VAL A 71 24.23 -0.83 -13.01
N GLU A 72 25.00 -1.63 -13.76
CA GLU A 72 25.14 -3.06 -13.48
C GLU A 72 25.87 -3.29 -12.15
N GLN A 73 26.97 -2.56 -11.92
CA GLN A 73 27.70 -2.61 -10.64
C GLN A 73 26.92 -2.03 -9.46
N ARG A 74 25.84 -1.29 -9.70
CA ARG A 74 24.97 -0.71 -8.65
C ARG A 74 23.83 -1.62 -8.21
N GLN A 75 23.59 -2.75 -8.86
CA GLN A 75 22.43 -3.59 -8.57
C GLN A 75 22.36 -4.02 -7.09
N ASP A 76 23.47 -4.45 -6.51
CA ASP A 76 23.51 -4.82 -5.09
C ASP A 76 23.25 -3.62 -4.16
N ALA A 77 23.80 -2.45 -4.51
CA ALA A 77 23.57 -1.23 -3.73
C ALA A 77 22.10 -0.80 -3.82
N ILE A 78 21.46 -0.93 -4.98
CA ILE A 78 20.04 -0.64 -5.18
C ILE A 78 19.20 -1.57 -4.30
N ASN A 79 19.48 -2.88 -4.32
CA ASN A 79 18.75 -3.85 -3.52
C ASN A 79 18.89 -3.59 -2.01
N LYS A 80 20.11 -3.32 -1.53
CA LYS A 80 20.39 -2.99 -0.12
C LYS A 80 19.68 -1.69 0.29
N PHE A 81 19.73 -0.66 -0.55
CA PHE A 81 19.05 0.61 -0.29
C PHE A 81 17.53 0.43 -0.19
N ALA A 82 16.94 -0.28 -1.16
CA ALA A 82 15.51 -0.56 -1.18
C ALA A 82 15.09 -1.36 0.05
N GLN A 83 15.83 -2.41 0.42
CA GLN A 83 15.57 -3.21 1.61
C GLN A 83 15.64 -2.38 2.89
N ALA A 84 16.69 -1.56 3.06
CA ALA A 84 16.86 -0.73 4.25
C ALA A 84 15.70 0.28 4.39
N ARG A 85 15.27 0.91 3.28
CA ARG A 85 14.14 1.86 3.27
C ARG A 85 12.82 1.17 3.58
N SER A 86 12.56 0.02 2.95
CA SER A 86 11.35 -0.77 3.19
C SER A 86 11.26 -1.23 4.65
N SER A 87 12.36 -1.76 5.22
CA SER A 87 12.37 -2.19 6.62
C SER A 87 12.16 -1.04 7.60
N ALA A 88 12.78 0.12 7.36
CA ALA A 88 12.59 1.30 8.20
C ALA A 88 11.14 1.83 8.14
N ALA A 89 10.53 1.81 6.95
CA ALA A 89 9.13 2.19 6.76
C ALA A 89 8.19 1.21 7.47
N ALA A 90 8.46 -0.09 7.32
CA ALA A 90 7.67 -1.15 7.97
C ALA A 90 7.74 -1.07 9.50
N GLU A 91 8.92 -0.82 10.06
CA GLU A 91 9.08 -0.67 11.50
C GLU A 91 8.31 0.55 12.04
N LYS A 92 8.35 1.66 11.31
CA LYS A 92 7.56 2.85 11.66
C LYS A 92 6.06 2.54 11.65
N GLU A 93 5.57 1.83 10.62
CA GLU A 93 4.16 1.46 10.49
C GLU A 93 3.74 0.47 11.57
N LYS A 94 4.55 -0.56 11.88
CA LYS A 94 4.32 -1.48 12.99
C LYS A 94 4.23 -0.74 14.33
N ASN A 95 5.10 0.22 14.58
CA ASN A 95 5.07 1.02 15.79
C ASN A 95 3.82 1.89 15.89
N ALA A 96 3.39 2.51 14.79
CA ALA A 96 2.13 3.27 14.72
C ALA A 96 0.90 2.38 14.96
N SER A 97 0.95 1.12 14.51
CA SER A 97 -0.14 0.15 14.69
C SER A 97 -0.28 -0.42 16.11
N LYS A 98 0.74 -0.30 16.97
CA LYS A 98 0.72 -0.87 18.33
C LYS A 98 -0.45 -0.39 19.18
N GLU A 99 -0.73 0.92 19.14
CA GLU A 99 -1.85 1.49 19.88
C GLU A 99 -3.20 0.99 19.35
N PHE A 100 -3.32 0.89 18.02
CA PHE A 100 -4.52 0.36 17.38
C PHE A 100 -4.79 -1.10 17.78
N LEU A 101 -3.77 -1.96 17.72
CA LEU A 101 -3.86 -3.37 18.14
C LEU A 101 -4.25 -3.49 19.61
N ALA A 102 -3.64 -2.68 20.50
CA ALA A 102 -3.95 -2.69 21.94
C ALA A 102 -5.39 -2.22 22.23
N LYS A 103 -5.95 -1.33 21.41
CA LYS A 103 -7.37 -0.92 21.50
C LYS A 103 -8.29 -2.02 20.99
N ALA A 104 -7.99 -2.58 19.82
CA ALA A 104 -8.80 -3.65 19.22
C ALA A 104 -8.91 -4.88 20.12
N GLU A 105 -7.82 -5.26 20.80
CA GLU A 105 -7.79 -6.38 21.76
C GLU A 105 -8.73 -6.18 22.96
N LYS A 106 -9.01 -4.92 23.33
CA LYS A 106 -9.87 -4.57 24.47
C LYS A 106 -11.34 -4.36 24.09
N GLU A 107 -11.68 -4.42 22.80
CA GLU A 107 -13.04 -4.27 22.35
C GLU A 107 -13.93 -5.43 22.85
N LYS A 108 -15.18 -5.12 23.20
CA LYS A 108 -16.12 -6.14 23.68
C LYS A 108 -16.31 -7.24 22.64
N GLY A 109 -16.05 -8.48 23.05
CA GLY A 109 -16.17 -9.66 22.18
C GLY A 109 -14.94 -9.95 21.31
N ALA A 110 -13.89 -9.16 21.42
CA ALA A 110 -12.62 -9.42 20.74
C ALA A 110 -11.90 -10.62 21.37
N GLN A 111 -11.34 -11.47 20.53
CA GLN A 111 -10.48 -12.60 20.90
C GLN A 111 -9.16 -12.47 20.17
N LYS A 112 -8.06 -12.40 20.91
CA LYS A 112 -6.70 -12.43 20.37
C LYS A 112 -6.19 -13.86 20.31
N LEU A 113 -5.77 -14.30 19.15
CA LEU A 113 -5.20 -15.62 18.92
C LEU A 113 -3.66 -15.60 19.11
N PRO A 114 -3.01 -16.77 19.32
CA PRO A 114 -1.56 -16.84 19.49
C PRO A 114 -0.74 -16.27 18.31
N SER A 115 -1.30 -16.28 17.10
CA SER A 115 -0.72 -15.65 15.90
C SER A 115 -0.68 -14.12 15.95
N GLY A 116 -1.41 -13.51 16.90
CA GLY A 116 -1.66 -12.08 16.99
C GLY A 116 -2.93 -11.62 16.26
N LEU A 117 -3.61 -12.48 15.52
CA LEU A 117 -4.93 -12.17 14.95
C LEU A 117 -5.91 -11.80 16.07
N ILE A 118 -6.63 -10.68 15.88
CA ILE A 118 -7.76 -10.33 16.74
C ILE A 118 -9.03 -10.52 15.91
N ILE A 119 -9.92 -11.39 16.37
CA ILE A 119 -11.22 -11.66 15.74
C ILE A 119 -12.35 -11.19 16.65
N ARG A 120 -13.35 -10.53 16.07
CA ARG A 120 -14.55 -10.08 16.76
C ARG A 120 -15.77 -10.37 15.89
N VAL A 121 -16.63 -11.30 16.34
CA VAL A 121 -17.90 -11.59 15.68
C VAL A 121 -18.84 -10.41 15.89
N THR A 122 -19.33 -9.82 14.79
CA THR A 122 -20.25 -8.66 14.79
C THR A 122 -21.69 -9.07 14.54
N ARG A 123 -21.90 -10.17 13.80
CA ARG A 123 -23.19 -10.82 13.61
C ARG A 123 -23.01 -12.33 13.69
N PRO A 124 -23.51 -12.99 14.77
CA PRO A 124 -23.35 -14.44 14.93
C PRO A 124 -24.27 -15.23 14.00
N ALA A 125 -23.85 -16.45 13.67
CA ALA A 125 -24.65 -17.46 12.99
C ALA A 125 -24.20 -18.87 13.47
N ASN A 126 -24.93 -19.92 13.04
CA ASN A 126 -24.69 -21.30 13.47
C ASN A 126 -24.46 -22.25 12.29
N GLY A 127 -24.03 -21.74 11.15
CA GLY A 127 -23.68 -22.56 9.98
C GLY A 127 -22.39 -23.38 10.20
N PRO A 128 -21.99 -24.21 9.23
CA PRO A 128 -20.73 -24.94 9.30
C PRO A 128 -19.54 -23.97 9.22
N SER A 129 -18.41 -24.36 9.82
CA SER A 129 -17.14 -23.66 9.66
C SER A 129 -16.30 -24.29 8.55
N PRO A 130 -15.61 -23.49 7.72
CA PRO A 130 -14.77 -24.01 6.66
C PRO A 130 -13.45 -24.57 7.22
N LYS A 131 -12.85 -25.47 6.44
CA LYS A 131 -11.50 -25.99 6.65
C LYS A 131 -10.51 -25.20 5.80
N GLU A 132 -9.22 -25.31 6.11
CA GLU A 132 -8.15 -24.67 5.36
C GLU A 132 -8.17 -24.98 3.86
N THR A 133 -8.56 -26.19 3.49
CA THR A 133 -8.61 -26.65 2.11
C THR A 133 -9.85 -26.22 1.34
N ASP A 134 -10.82 -25.64 2.03
CA ASP A 134 -12.09 -25.28 1.42
C ASP A 134 -11.98 -23.96 0.64
N LYS A 135 -12.83 -23.82 -0.36
CA LYS A 135 -13.09 -22.58 -1.06
C LYS A 135 -14.29 -21.89 -0.39
N VAL A 136 -14.15 -20.63 -0.07
CA VAL A 136 -15.21 -19.85 0.59
C VAL A 136 -15.74 -18.75 -0.30
N LYS A 137 -17.04 -18.47 -0.14
CA LYS A 137 -17.70 -17.31 -0.73
C LYS A 137 -17.94 -16.27 0.36
N VAL A 138 -17.46 -15.06 0.15
CA VAL A 138 -17.50 -13.99 1.15
C VAL A 138 -17.88 -12.64 0.54
N ASN A 139 -18.51 -11.78 1.35
CA ASN A 139 -18.38 -10.35 1.19
C ASN A 139 -17.30 -9.83 2.14
N TYR A 140 -16.56 -8.83 1.72
CA TYR A 140 -15.54 -8.24 2.57
C TYR A 140 -15.20 -6.80 2.21
N GLU A 141 -14.66 -6.10 3.19
CA GLU A 141 -13.98 -4.83 3.01
C GLU A 141 -12.67 -4.84 3.80
N GLY A 142 -11.57 -4.57 3.11
CA GLY A 142 -10.24 -4.43 3.70
C GLY A 142 -9.85 -2.96 3.80
N ARG A 143 -9.39 -2.53 5.00
CA ARG A 143 -8.94 -1.16 5.26
C ARG A 143 -7.66 -1.13 6.08
N LEU A 144 -6.91 -0.06 5.92
CA LEU A 144 -5.80 0.29 6.79
C LEU A 144 -6.32 0.83 8.14
N THR A 145 -5.45 0.92 9.14
CA THR A 145 -5.78 1.45 10.48
C THR A 145 -6.24 2.90 10.48
N ASN A 146 -5.90 3.67 9.44
CA ASN A 146 -6.38 5.04 9.23
C ASN A 146 -7.74 5.12 8.52
N GLY A 147 -8.39 3.96 8.26
CA GLY A 147 -9.68 3.88 7.59
C GLY A 147 -9.64 3.85 6.05
N THR A 148 -8.47 3.98 5.42
CA THR A 148 -8.36 3.90 3.96
C THR A 148 -8.73 2.51 3.47
N VAL A 149 -9.79 2.40 2.67
CA VAL A 149 -10.24 1.14 2.07
C VAL A 149 -9.37 0.83 0.87
N PHE A 150 -8.66 -0.30 0.90
CA PHE A 150 -7.79 -0.75 -0.18
C PHE A 150 -8.46 -1.80 -1.08
N ASP A 151 -9.43 -2.56 -0.56
CA ASP A 151 -10.18 -3.53 -1.35
C ASP A 151 -11.57 -3.78 -0.76
N SER A 152 -12.59 -4.05 -1.60
CA SER A 152 -13.96 -4.28 -1.16
C SER A 152 -14.77 -5.03 -2.22
N SER A 153 -15.36 -6.17 -1.85
CA SER A 153 -16.32 -6.88 -2.69
C SER A 153 -17.62 -6.08 -2.87
N TYR A 154 -17.98 -5.29 -1.86
CA TYR A 154 -19.16 -4.44 -1.93
C TYR A 154 -19.03 -3.36 -3.02
N LYS A 155 -17.83 -2.77 -3.17
CA LYS A 155 -17.56 -1.80 -4.25
C LYS A 155 -17.61 -2.44 -5.64
N ARG A 156 -17.30 -3.73 -5.74
CA ARG A 156 -17.41 -4.49 -7.01
C ARG A 156 -18.83 -4.98 -7.29
N GLY A 157 -19.75 -4.86 -6.33
CA GLY A 157 -21.16 -5.27 -6.46
C GLY A 157 -21.40 -6.78 -6.46
N GLN A 158 -20.38 -7.59 -6.13
CA GLN A 158 -20.48 -9.05 -6.11
C GLN A 158 -19.57 -9.68 -5.06
N PRO A 159 -20.01 -10.78 -4.41
CA PRO A 159 -19.16 -11.56 -3.53
C PRO A 159 -17.92 -12.10 -4.25
N ALA A 160 -16.89 -12.39 -3.46
CA ALA A 160 -15.66 -13.00 -3.95
C ALA A 160 -15.54 -14.44 -3.44
N GLU A 161 -14.81 -15.26 -4.20
CA GLU A 161 -14.53 -16.65 -3.84
C GLU A 161 -13.03 -16.88 -3.76
N PHE A 162 -12.56 -17.47 -2.66
CA PHE A 162 -11.15 -17.72 -2.40
C PHE A 162 -10.92 -19.13 -1.84
N PRO A 163 -9.90 -19.86 -2.29
CA PRO A 163 -9.37 -21.00 -1.56
C PRO A 163 -8.66 -20.49 -0.30
N LEU A 164 -9.02 -21.00 0.89
CA LEU A 164 -8.47 -20.50 2.16
C LEU A 164 -6.97 -20.74 2.31
N ASN A 165 -6.41 -21.75 1.66
CA ASN A 165 -4.97 -21.99 1.61
C ASN A 165 -4.22 -21.06 0.63
N GLY A 166 -4.91 -20.24 -0.15
CA GLY A 166 -4.35 -19.31 -1.14
C GLY A 166 -4.38 -17.85 -0.72
N VAL A 167 -4.85 -17.53 0.50
CA VAL A 167 -4.96 -16.17 1.02
C VAL A 167 -3.92 -15.88 2.10
N ILE A 168 -3.87 -14.67 2.64
CA ILE A 168 -2.98 -14.31 3.76
C ILE A 168 -3.30 -15.16 5.00
N LYS A 169 -2.28 -15.46 5.81
CA LYS A 169 -2.40 -16.33 7.01
C LYS A 169 -3.51 -15.89 7.95
N CYS A 170 -3.68 -14.58 8.12
CA CYS A 170 -4.77 -14.00 8.91
C CYS A 170 -6.15 -14.48 8.45
N TRP A 171 -6.39 -14.53 7.15
CA TRP A 171 -7.65 -15.00 6.58
C TRP A 171 -7.78 -16.52 6.70
N THR A 172 -6.72 -17.26 6.38
CA THR A 172 -6.70 -18.72 6.54
C THR A 172 -7.08 -19.11 7.97
N GLU A 173 -6.50 -18.46 8.97
CA GLU A 173 -6.81 -18.74 10.38
C GLU A 173 -8.17 -18.18 10.79
N GLY A 174 -8.47 -16.92 10.48
CA GLY A 174 -9.65 -16.21 10.97
C GLY A 174 -10.96 -16.75 10.40
N VAL A 175 -11.01 -17.02 9.08
CA VAL A 175 -12.24 -17.48 8.43
C VAL A 175 -12.60 -18.91 8.85
N GLN A 176 -11.62 -19.76 9.18
CA GLN A 176 -11.88 -21.07 9.79
C GLN A 176 -12.55 -21.01 11.18
N LYS A 177 -12.46 -19.87 11.86
CA LYS A 177 -13.15 -19.63 13.16
C LYS A 177 -14.56 -19.10 12.99
N MET A 178 -14.94 -18.71 11.77
CA MET A 178 -16.29 -18.21 11.47
C MET A 178 -17.23 -19.37 11.09
N HIS A 179 -18.52 -19.09 11.24
CA HIS A 179 -19.59 -19.97 10.75
C HIS A 179 -20.26 -19.33 9.53
N VAL A 180 -20.74 -20.16 8.60
CA VAL A 180 -21.52 -19.66 7.46
C VAL A 180 -22.72 -18.84 7.97
N GLY A 181 -22.87 -17.63 7.43
CA GLY A 181 -23.83 -16.61 7.86
C GLY A 181 -23.27 -15.60 8.85
N GLU A 182 -22.08 -15.82 9.44
CA GLU A 182 -21.46 -14.85 10.35
C GLU A 182 -20.85 -13.66 9.62
N GLU A 183 -20.83 -12.53 10.34
CA GLU A 183 -20.00 -11.37 10.03
C GLU A 183 -19.00 -11.16 11.17
N ALA A 184 -17.74 -11.00 10.83
CA ALA A 184 -16.69 -10.75 11.80
C ALA A 184 -15.74 -9.63 11.32
N GLU A 185 -15.12 -8.97 12.28
CA GLU A 185 -13.96 -8.13 12.06
C GLU A 185 -12.69 -8.91 12.39
N LEU A 186 -11.73 -8.90 11.44
CA LEU A 186 -10.42 -9.50 11.60
C LEU A 186 -9.39 -8.38 11.61
N VAL A 187 -8.66 -8.21 12.72
CA VAL A 187 -7.54 -7.28 12.79
C VAL A 187 -6.25 -8.09 12.68
N CYS A 188 -5.56 -7.87 11.57
CA CYS A 188 -4.43 -8.66 11.10
C CYS A 188 -3.13 -7.89 11.25
N PRO A 189 -2.26 -8.20 12.24
CA PRO A 189 -0.90 -7.68 12.25
C PRO A 189 -0.16 -8.04 10.95
N SER A 190 0.79 -7.21 10.56
CA SER A 190 1.53 -7.37 9.31
C SER A 190 2.17 -8.74 9.13
N ASP A 191 2.66 -9.35 10.23
CA ASP A 191 3.39 -10.63 10.20
C ASP A 191 2.54 -11.81 9.70
N ILE A 192 1.22 -11.71 9.82
CA ILE A 192 0.25 -12.69 9.29
C ILE A 192 -0.55 -12.15 8.09
N ALA A 193 -0.15 -10.97 7.58
CA ALA A 193 -0.72 -10.32 6.39
C ALA A 193 0.34 -10.22 5.28
N TYR A 194 0.82 -9.00 4.95
CA TYR A 194 1.77 -8.79 3.86
C TYR A 194 3.20 -8.48 4.34
N GLY A 195 3.50 -8.64 5.64
CA GLY A 195 4.83 -8.48 6.22
C GLY A 195 5.43 -7.08 6.00
N ASP A 196 6.76 -7.03 6.06
CA ASP A 196 7.52 -5.78 5.89
C ASP A 196 7.52 -5.27 4.44
N ARG A 197 7.17 -6.13 3.48
CA ARG A 197 7.08 -5.76 2.08
C ARG A 197 5.79 -5.00 1.75
N GLY A 198 4.69 -5.32 2.43
CA GLY A 198 3.37 -4.82 2.07
C GLY A 198 2.87 -5.34 0.71
N HIS A 199 1.90 -4.65 0.15
CA HIS A 199 1.39 -4.85 -1.22
C HIS A 199 1.25 -3.47 -1.90
N PRO A 200 2.36 -2.87 -2.36
CA PRO A 200 2.36 -1.56 -3.00
C PRO A 200 1.52 -1.54 -4.29
N PRO A 201 0.92 -0.39 -4.65
CA PRO A 201 1.02 0.90 -3.94
C PRO A 201 0.04 1.06 -2.78
N THR A 202 -0.91 0.13 -2.59
CA THR A 202 -2.09 0.29 -1.73
C THR A 202 -1.85 -0.07 -0.27
N ILE A 203 -0.99 -1.07 0.02
CA ILE A 203 -0.73 -1.55 1.37
C ILE A 203 0.75 -1.33 1.71
N PRO A 204 1.06 -0.41 2.63
CA PRO A 204 2.44 -0.20 3.09
C PRO A 204 3.02 -1.44 3.75
N GLY A 205 4.36 -1.56 3.71
CA GLY A 205 5.06 -2.57 4.51
C GLY A 205 4.84 -2.33 6.01
N GLY A 206 4.66 -3.41 6.76
CA GLY A 206 4.41 -3.34 8.21
C GLY A 206 2.97 -2.98 8.60
N ALA A 207 2.07 -2.74 7.63
CA ALA A 207 0.71 -2.32 7.91
C ALA A 207 -0.11 -3.41 8.62
N THR A 208 -0.79 -3.02 9.69
CA THR A 208 -1.90 -3.78 10.26
C THR A 208 -3.15 -3.55 9.42
N LEU A 209 -3.84 -4.61 9.07
CA LEU A 209 -5.04 -4.58 8.25
C LEU A 209 -6.28 -4.88 9.08
N VAL A 210 -7.38 -4.24 8.72
CA VAL A 210 -8.69 -4.50 9.31
C VAL A 210 -9.62 -4.96 8.21
N PHE A 211 -10.17 -6.15 8.36
CA PHE A 211 -11.15 -6.70 7.44
C PHE A 211 -12.50 -6.86 8.14
N LYS A 212 -13.54 -6.36 7.51
CA LYS A 212 -14.90 -6.79 7.74
C LYS A 212 -15.16 -7.95 6.79
N VAL A 213 -15.55 -9.11 7.30
CA VAL A 213 -15.79 -10.33 6.50
C VAL A 213 -17.17 -10.90 6.84
N GLU A 214 -17.97 -11.15 5.82
CA GLU A 214 -19.23 -11.89 5.90
C GLU A 214 -19.05 -13.22 5.16
N LEU A 215 -19.12 -14.34 5.89
CA LEU A 215 -18.99 -15.68 5.32
C LEU A 215 -20.32 -16.15 4.77
N LEU A 216 -20.49 -16.12 3.46
CA LEU A 216 -21.74 -16.46 2.78
C LEU A 216 -21.90 -17.97 2.56
N GLY A 217 -20.79 -18.71 2.40
CA GLY A 217 -20.85 -20.14 2.15
C GLY A 217 -19.51 -20.80 1.94
N ILE A 218 -19.52 -22.12 1.99
CA ILE A 218 -18.42 -23.00 1.58
C ILE A 218 -18.77 -23.50 0.18
N VAL A 219 -17.86 -23.34 -0.77
CA VAL A 219 -18.08 -23.69 -2.18
C VAL A 219 -17.44 -25.05 -2.43
N PRO A 220 -18.13 -25.96 -3.11
CA PRO A 220 -17.60 -27.28 -3.47
C PRO A 220 -16.34 -27.21 -4.34
#